data_e19f83a35f1c0b2e29ad7d559d65f81a
#
_entry.id   e19f83a35f1c0b2e29ad7d559d65f81a
#
_cell.length_a   1.000
_cell.length_b   1.000
_cell.length_c   1.000
_cell.angle_alpha   90.00
_cell.angle_beta   90.00
_cell.angle_gamma   90.00
#
_symmetry.space_group_name_H-M   'P 1'
#
loop_
_entity.id
_entity.type
_entity.pdbx_description
1 polymer ?
#
loop_
_entity_poly.entity_id
_entity_poly.type
_entity_poly.pdbx_seq_one_letter_code
_entity_poly.pdbx_strand_id
1 'polypeptide(L)'
;MFAQQFQSSNRKFSLYITIRCAGEKKLRVWAEEFQKQNSKYADREIVVKGERTIHFNFPVSPQMLFIGVLNSENPADKSFTVDLQERDLTTYNIWIDSETADFLSLAVPFSQISGFSQATEQGRIYTTDDKEFTIKYFDVIRDQKTGQPMNTPARIGHKSGIIETAKVKFDKYTVPMRLVILLHEFSHKYKNPKMGLDITNEIGADINALYIYLGLGFSKIDAICVFANVFLKAQTKGNIERMRKIMDYIQKFENGEFAKRN
;
A
#
# COMPACT_ATOMS: atom_id res chain seq x y z
N MET A 1 5.82 8.00 -24.79
CA MET A 1 5.13 8.01 -23.50
C MET A 1 3.66 8.39 -23.71
N PHE A 2 2.73 7.63 -23.15
CA PHE A 2 1.34 8.06 -22.96
C PHE A 2 1.24 8.75 -21.59
N ALA A 3 0.46 9.82 -21.52
CA ALA A 3 0.27 10.56 -20.30
C ALA A 3 -1.11 11.24 -20.31
N GLN A 4 -1.92 11.00 -19.27
CA GLN A 4 -3.25 11.57 -19.18
C GLN A 4 -3.58 11.98 -17.74
N GLN A 5 -4.18 13.15 -17.57
CA GLN A 5 -4.82 13.56 -16.33
C GLN A 5 -6.19 12.89 -16.22
N PHE A 6 -6.51 12.43 -15.02
CA PHE A 6 -7.75 11.76 -14.71
C PHE A 6 -8.39 12.39 -13.46
N GLN A 7 -9.59 12.94 -13.62
CA GLN A 7 -10.34 13.55 -12.53
C GLN A 7 -10.90 12.47 -11.61
N SER A 8 -10.23 12.21 -10.50
CA SER A 8 -10.63 11.18 -9.53
C SER A 8 -11.54 11.72 -8.41
N SER A 9 -11.48 13.01 -8.11
CA SER A 9 -12.39 13.71 -7.20
C SER A 9 -12.53 13.07 -5.82
N ASN A 10 -11.45 12.47 -5.30
CA ASN A 10 -11.42 11.73 -4.03
C ASN A 10 -12.41 10.55 -3.97
N ARG A 11 -12.82 10.01 -5.12
CA ARG A 11 -13.75 8.87 -5.22
C ARG A 11 -13.05 7.53 -5.05
N LYS A 12 -13.86 6.50 -4.78
CA LYS A 12 -13.45 5.09 -4.82
C LYS A 12 -13.82 4.50 -6.18
N PHE A 13 -12.85 3.90 -6.88
CA PHE A 13 -13.08 3.29 -8.20
C PHE A 13 -11.94 2.32 -8.55
N SER A 14 -12.16 1.54 -9.61
CA SER A 14 -11.11 0.77 -10.30
C SER A 14 -10.88 1.37 -11.68
N LEU A 15 -9.61 1.53 -12.08
CA LEU A 15 -9.23 1.99 -13.42
C LEU A 15 -8.65 0.82 -14.20
N TYR A 16 -9.33 0.43 -15.27
CA TYR A 16 -8.88 -0.58 -16.23
C TYR A 16 -8.08 0.11 -17.32
N ILE A 17 -6.89 -0.39 -17.58
CA ILE A 17 -5.93 0.17 -18.52
C ILE A 17 -5.66 -0.92 -19.56
N THR A 18 -6.23 -0.78 -20.74
CA THR A 18 -6.02 -1.69 -21.85
C THR A 18 -4.94 -1.14 -22.76
N ILE A 19 -3.89 -1.90 -22.95
CA ILE A 19 -2.72 -1.53 -23.77
C ILE A 19 -2.64 -2.48 -24.97
N ARG A 20 -2.46 -1.92 -26.16
CA ARG A 20 -2.29 -2.67 -27.42
C ARG A 20 -0.99 -2.29 -28.10
N CYS A 21 -0.24 -3.28 -28.57
CA CYS A 21 0.99 -3.10 -29.32
C CYS A 21 1.21 -4.25 -30.33
N ALA A 22 1.85 -3.98 -31.46
CA ALA A 22 2.09 -4.97 -32.51
C ALA A 22 3.15 -6.02 -32.11
N GLY A 23 4.14 -5.66 -31.31
CA GLY A 23 5.20 -6.53 -30.81
C GLY A 23 5.26 -6.59 -29.29
N GLU A 24 6.14 -7.42 -28.76
CA GLU A 24 6.37 -7.50 -27.33
C GLU A 24 7.06 -6.23 -26.83
N LYS A 25 6.56 -5.67 -25.73
CA LYS A 25 7.08 -4.45 -25.10
C LYS A 25 7.09 -4.58 -23.58
N LYS A 26 8.14 -4.07 -22.98
CA LYS A 26 8.25 -3.91 -21.53
C LYS A 26 7.82 -2.50 -21.14
N LEU A 27 6.67 -2.38 -20.51
CA LEU A 27 6.05 -1.10 -20.20
C LEU A 27 5.98 -0.87 -18.71
N ARG A 28 6.30 0.35 -18.28
CA ARG A 28 6.00 0.85 -16.97
C ARG A 28 4.67 1.59 -17.01
N VAL A 29 3.76 1.24 -16.11
CA VAL A 29 2.44 1.86 -15.93
C VAL A 29 2.33 2.37 -14.51
N TRP A 30 2.00 3.64 -14.33
CA TRP A 30 1.87 4.23 -13.00
C TRP A 30 0.69 5.19 -12.91
N ALA A 31 0.26 5.40 -11.67
CA ALA A 31 -0.71 6.42 -11.30
C ALA A 31 -0.17 7.22 -10.12
N GLU A 32 -0.17 8.54 -10.22
CA GLU A 32 0.34 9.42 -9.17
C GLU A 32 -0.55 10.66 -9.01
N GLU A 33 -0.50 11.28 -7.83
CA GLU A 33 -1.18 12.56 -7.62
C GLU A 33 -0.49 13.64 -8.45
N PHE A 34 -1.27 14.36 -9.24
CA PHE A 34 -0.74 15.37 -10.13
C PHE A 34 0.01 16.46 -9.35
N GLN A 35 1.25 16.76 -9.80
CA GLN A 35 2.14 17.77 -9.24
C GLN A 35 2.65 17.53 -7.79
N LYS A 36 2.40 16.36 -7.20
CA LYS A 36 2.94 16.04 -5.88
C LYS A 36 4.02 14.95 -5.96
N GLN A 37 5.18 15.26 -5.40
CA GLN A 37 6.29 14.30 -5.34
C GLN A 37 5.95 13.11 -4.43
N ASN A 38 6.48 11.93 -4.78
CA ASN A 38 6.36 10.70 -3.98
C ASN A 38 4.91 10.33 -3.61
N SER A 39 3.94 10.70 -4.46
CA SER A 39 2.51 10.45 -4.24
C SER A 39 1.94 9.46 -5.24
N LYS A 40 2.69 8.38 -5.52
CA LYS A 40 2.24 7.32 -6.40
C LYS A 40 1.20 6.43 -5.71
N TYR A 41 0.13 6.17 -6.42
CA TYR A 41 -0.92 5.23 -6.04
C TYR A 41 -0.75 3.85 -6.66
N ALA A 42 -0.05 3.77 -7.79
CA ALA A 42 0.37 2.52 -8.41
C ALA A 42 1.65 2.75 -9.23
N ASP A 43 2.50 1.73 -9.32
CA ASP A 43 3.70 1.75 -10.17
C ASP A 43 4.06 0.29 -10.50
N ARG A 44 3.90 -0.11 -11.75
CA ARG A 44 4.11 -1.50 -12.18
C ARG A 44 4.85 -1.57 -13.49
N GLU A 45 5.71 -2.57 -13.60
CA GLU A 45 6.35 -2.96 -14.84
C GLU A 45 5.67 -4.22 -15.38
N ILE A 46 5.29 -4.20 -16.65
CA ILE A 46 4.56 -5.31 -17.31
C ILE A 46 5.13 -5.58 -18.69
N VAL A 47 5.00 -6.81 -19.14
CA VAL A 47 5.26 -7.19 -20.55
C VAL A 47 3.91 -7.29 -21.26
N VAL A 48 3.80 -6.63 -22.41
CA VAL A 48 2.62 -6.65 -23.28
C VAL A 48 3.01 -7.19 -24.64
N LYS A 49 2.22 -8.15 -25.15
CA LYS A 49 2.31 -8.68 -26.51
C LYS A 49 0.89 -8.76 -27.07
N GLY A 50 0.60 -8.02 -28.11
CA GLY A 50 -0.77 -7.86 -28.63
C GLY A 50 -1.60 -6.94 -27.72
N GLU A 51 -2.54 -7.49 -26.97
CA GLU A 51 -3.40 -6.75 -26.05
C GLU A 51 -3.26 -7.27 -24.62
N ARG A 52 -3.22 -6.34 -23.65
CA ARG A 52 -3.26 -6.65 -22.22
C ARG A 52 -4.03 -5.59 -21.46
N THR A 53 -4.97 -6.04 -20.63
CA THR A 53 -5.66 -5.19 -19.66
C THR A 53 -5.11 -5.46 -18.27
N ILE A 54 -4.73 -4.39 -17.58
CA ILE A 54 -4.45 -4.40 -16.15
C ILE A 54 -5.44 -3.48 -15.43
N HIS A 55 -5.56 -3.60 -14.13
CA HIS A 55 -6.38 -2.67 -13.36
C HIS A 55 -5.65 -2.18 -12.11
N PHE A 56 -5.93 -0.94 -11.73
CA PHE A 56 -5.54 -0.32 -10.49
C PHE A 56 -6.78 -0.04 -9.66
N ASN A 57 -6.74 -0.44 -8.40
CA ASN A 57 -7.80 -0.17 -7.45
C ASN A 57 -7.46 1.09 -6.66
N PHE A 58 -8.42 2.00 -6.55
CA PHE A 58 -8.32 3.24 -5.80
C PHE A 58 -9.41 3.30 -4.71
N PRO A 59 -9.28 2.54 -3.61
CA PRO A 59 -10.15 2.70 -2.44
C PRO A 59 -10.03 4.10 -1.81
N VAL A 60 -8.90 4.73 -2.05
CA VAL A 60 -8.62 6.14 -1.80
C VAL A 60 -7.95 6.73 -3.04
N SER A 61 -8.34 7.93 -3.42
CA SER A 61 -7.74 8.65 -4.55
C SER A 61 -7.54 10.11 -4.19
N PRO A 62 -6.62 10.83 -4.86
CA PRO A 62 -6.54 12.29 -4.74
C PRO A 62 -7.64 12.96 -5.57
N GLN A 63 -7.65 14.28 -5.59
CA GLN A 63 -8.53 15.07 -6.47
C GLN A 63 -8.24 14.80 -7.95
N MET A 64 -6.96 14.72 -8.31
CA MET A 64 -6.48 14.54 -9.68
C MET A 64 -5.37 13.50 -9.73
N LEU A 65 -5.53 12.48 -10.56
CA LEU A 65 -4.51 11.51 -10.90
C LEU A 65 -3.84 11.85 -12.22
N PHE A 66 -2.59 11.52 -12.33
CA PHE A 66 -1.84 11.45 -13.57
C PHE A 66 -1.54 9.98 -13.87
N ILE A 67 -2.00 9.50 -15.02
CA ILE A 67 -1.78 8.14 -15.48
C ILE A 67 -0.70 8.18 -16.56
N GLY A 68 0.39 7.43 -16.34
CA GLY A 68 1.50 7.33 -17.27
C GLY A 68 1.73 5.92 -17.77
N VAL A 69 2.08 5.78 -19.04
CA VAL A 69 2.59 4.54 -19.65
C VAL A 69 3.82 4.86 -20.47
N LEU A 70 4.91 4.14 -20.20
CA LEU A 70 6.20 4.35 -20.85
C LEU A 70 6.81 3.00 -21.24
N ASN A 71 7.41 2.93 -22.43
CA ASN A 71 8.26 1.80 -22.78
C ASN A 71 9.57 1.92 -22.00
N SER A 72 9.84 0.96 -21.09
CA SER A 72 11.00 0.98 -20.20
C SER A 72 12.33 0.82 -20.95
N GLU A 73 12.30 0.14 -22.10
CA GLU A 73 13.49 -0.13 -22.93
C GLU A 73 13.74 0.98 -23.96
N ASN A 74 12.66 1.63 -24.43
CA ASN A 74 12.74 2.74 -25.37
C ASN A 74 11.71 3.83 -25.03
N PRO A 75 12.09 4.82 -24.19
CA PRO A 75 11.17 5.90 -23.77
C PRO A 75 10.59 6.75 -24.91
N ALA A 76 11.24 6.79 -26.07
CA ALA A 76 10.77 7.52 -27.25
C ALA A 76 9.71 6.74 -28.05
N ASP A 77 9.59 5.43 -27.81
CA ASP A 77 8.61 4.59 -28.51
C ASP A 77 7.17 4.98 -28.15
N LYS A 78 6.37 5.21 -29.18
CA LYS A 78 4.93 5.51 -29.09
C LYS A 78 4.07 4.49 -29.83
N SER A 79 4.64 3.36 -30.27
CA SER A 79 3.95 2.35 -31.07
C SER A 79 3.10 1.41 -30.20
N PHE A 80 2.34 1.99 -29.27
CA PHE A 80 1.29 1.35 -28.47
C PHE A 80 0.15 2.34 -28.23
N THR A 81 -1.05 1.80 -28.04
CA THR A 81 -2.23 2.57 -27.67
C THR A 81 -2.67 2.22 -26.26
N VAL A 82 -3.28 3.17 -25.59
CA VAL A 82 -3.80 3.02 -24.21
C VAL A 82 -5.25 3.47 -24.19
N ASP A 83 -6.10 2.63 -23.62
CA ASP A 83 -7.50 2.92 -23.35
C ASP A 83 -7.77 2.83 -21.86
N LEU A 84 -8.47 3.82 -21.30
CA LEU A 84 -8.78 3.92 -19.87
C LEU A 84 -10.28 3.76 -19.66
N GLN A 85 -10.67 2.81 -18.81
CA GLN A 85 -12.06 2.58 -18.42
C GLN A 85 -12.21 2.58 -16.90
N GLU A 86 -13.02 3.50 -16.37
CA GLU A 86 -13.43 3.48 -14.97
C GLU A 86 -14.50 2.42 -14.74
N ARG A 87 -14.43 1.74 -13.60
CA ARG A 87 -15.45 0.82 -13.09
C ARG A 87 -15.61 0.98 -11.58
N ASP A 88 -16.71 0.50 -11.06
CA ASP A 88 -16.93 0.45 -9.62
C ASP A 88 -15.85 -0.39 -8.94
N LEU A 89 -15.42 0.09 -7.77
CA LEU A 89 -14.47 -0.66 -6.95
C LEU A 89 -15.17 -1.86 -6.31
N THR A 90 -14.59 -3.03 -6.48
CA THR A 90 -14.99 -4.20 -5.69
C THR A 90 -14.48 -4.02 -4.26
N THR A 91 -15.39 -3.98 -3.30
CA THR A 91 -15.11 -3.98 -1.86
C THR A 91 -15.65 -5.26 -1.23
N TYR A 92 -15.34 -5.47 0.04
CA TYR A 92 -15.77 -6.65 0.77
C TYR A 92 -16.48 -6.24 2.06
N ASN A 93 -17.49 -6.99 2.44
CA ASN A 93 -18.18 -6.79 3.71
C ASN A 93 -17.32 -7.37 4.85
N ILE A 94 -16.36 -6.58 5.32
CA ILE A 94 -15.49 -6.91 6.45
C ILE A 94 -16.03 -6.28 7.73
N TRP A 95 -15.71 -6.91 8.85
CA TRP A 95 -15.97 -6.31 10.15
C TRP A 95 -14.77 -5.46 10.58
N ILE A 96 -15.01 -4.20 10.91
CA ILE A 96 -14.04 -3.25 11.43
C ILE A 96 -14.59 -2.73 12.76
N ASP A 97 -13.79 -2.81 13.83
CA ASP A 97 -14.13 -2.19 15.12
C ASP A 97 -13.82 -0.69 15.13
N SER A 98 -14.24 -0.03 16.22
CA SER A 98 -14.01 1.41 16.39
C SER A 98 -12.52 1.76 16.39
N GLU A 99 -11.69 0.99 17.10
CA GLU A 99 -10.24 1.21 17.16
C GLU A 99 -9.59 1.15 15.78
N THR A 100 -9.96 0.15 14.98
CA THR A 100 -9.47 0.04 13.60
C THR A 100 -9.98 1.18 12.73
N ALA A 101 -11.25 1.59 12.88
CA ALA A 101 -11.81 2.71 12.12
C ALA A 101 -11.12 4.03 12.47
N ASP A 102 -10.86 4.28 13.75
CA ASP A 102 -10.15 5.47 14.24
C ASP A 102 -8.70 5.48 13.74
N PHE A 103 -8.00 4.35 13.82
CA PHE A 103 -6.67 4.24 13.25
C PHE A 103 -6.65 4.51 11.74
N LEU A 104 -7.60 3.98 10.98
CA LEU A 104 -7.71 4.22 9.54
C LEU A 104 -7.95 5.69 9.21
N SER A 105 -8.68 6.43 10.06
CA SER A 105 -8.90 7.87 9.90
C SER A 105 -7.60 8.68 9.94
N LEU A 106 -6.58 8.18 10.64
CA LEU A 106 -5.22 8.75 10.68
C LEU A 106 -4.32 8.14 9.59
N ALA A 107 -4.29 6.81 9.47
CA ALA A 107 -3.32 6.11 8.63
C ALA A 107 -3.51 6.34 7.13
N VAL A 108 -4.76 6.42 6.66
CA VAL A 108 -5.08 6.67 5.25
C VAL A 108 -4.61 8.06 4.81
N PRO A 109 -5.03 9.18 5.44
CA PRO A 109 -4.52 10.50 5.09
C PRO A 109 -3.00 10.61 5.23
N PHE A 110 -2.41 10.04 6.29
CA PHE A 110 -0.96 10.05 6.47
C PHE A 110 -0.23 9.33 5.33
N SER A 111 -0.75 8.18 4.87
CA SER A 111 -0.18 7.45 3.72
C SER A 111 -0.18 8.30 2.45
N GLN A 112 -1.19 9.13 2.24
CA GLN A 112 -1.30 10.03 1.09
C GLN A 112 -0.30 11.19 1.16
N ILE A 113 -0.20 11.85 2.32
CA ILE A 113 0.59 13.08 2.47
C ILE A 113 2.07 12.82 2.78
N SER A 114 2.44 11.67 3.32
CA SER A 114 3.79 11.40 3.82
C SER A 114 4.88 11.54 2.76
N GLY A 115 4.57 11.28 1.48
CA GLY A 115 5.54 11.40 0.40
C GLY A 115 6.06 12.83 0.18
N PHE A 116 5.26 13.84 0.47
CA PHE A 116 5.61 15.26 0.30
C PHE A 116 5.60 16.05 1.61
N SER A 117 5.13 15.47 2.71
CA SER A 117 5.20 16.08 4.05
C SER A 117 6.63 16.12 4.57
N GLN A 118 6.92 17.10 5.41
CA GLN A 118 8.20 17.19 6.09
C GLN A 118 8.20 16.26 7.31
N ALA A 119 9.24 15.45 7.42
CA ALA A 119 9.63 14.75 8.63
C ALA A 119 10.58 15.63 9.46
N THR A 120 10.93 15.22 10.67
CA THR A 120 11.91 15.90 11.50
C THR A 120 12.78 14.88 12.24
N GLU A 121 13.94 15.31 12.77
CA GLU A 121 14.79 14.45 13.61
C GLU A 121 14.09 14.04 14.91
N GLN A 122 13.23 14.89 15.47
CA GLN A 122 12.47 14.64 16.71
C GLN A 122 11.19 13.83 16.48
N GLY A 123 10.81 13.61 15.21
CA GLY A 123 9.58 12.97 14.81
C GLY A 123 8.38 13.92 14.80
N ARG A 124 7.96 14.38 13.62
CA ARG A 124 6.73 15.16 13.48
C ARG A 124 5.53 14.30 13.87
N ILE A 125 4.67 14.85 14.72
CA ILE A 125 3.52 14.12 15.29
C ILE A 125 2.31 14.29 14.40
N TYR A 126 1.66 13.15 14.10
CA TYR A 126 0.33 13.04 13.53
C TYR A 126 -0.50 12.19 14.48
N THR A 127 -1.70 12.62 14.80
CA THR A 127 -2.53 11.94 15.80
C THR A 127 -4.01 12.06 15.44
N THR A 128 -4.84 11.14 15.94
CA THR A 128 -6.29 11.27 15.96
C THR A 128 -6.72 12.41 16.86
N ASP A 129 -7.95 12.90 16.71
CA ASP A 129 -8.46 14.05 17.49
C ASP A 129 -8.46 13.76 19.01
N ASP A 130 -8.77 12.54 19.39
CA ASP A 130 -8.74 12.04 20.77
C ASP A 130 -7.33 11.67 21.28
N LYS A 131 -6.33 11.71 20.38
CA LYS A 131 -4.93 11.34 20.64
C LYS A 131 -4.71 9.86 21.00
N GLU A 132 -5.64 8.99 20.71
CA GLU A 132 -5.52 7.57 20.96
C GLU A 132 -4.44 6.93 20.07
N PHE A 133 -4.39 7.32 18.79
CA PHE A 133 -3.38 6.86 17.86
C PHE A 133 -2.40 7.98 17.50
N THR A 134 -1.13 7.60 17.42
CA THR A 134 -0.05 8.55 17.10
C THR A 134 0.94 7.93 16.11
N ILE A 135 1.24 8.66 15.05
CA ILE A 135 2.34 8.39 14.13
C ILE A 135 3.40 9.48 14.31
N LYS A 136 4.64 9.08 14.59
CA LYS A 136 5.81 9.97 14.59
C LYS A 136 6.60 9.81 13.31
N TYR A 137 6.72 10.89 12.55
CA TYR A 137 7.40 10.90 11.26
C TYR A 137 8.80 11.49 11.38
N PHE A 138 9.78 10.60 11.38
CA PHE A 138 11.20 10.92 11.48
C PHE A 138 11.84 10.99 10.09
N ASP A 139 12.89 11.79 9.94
CA ASP A 139 13.75 11.66 8.77
C ASP A 139 14.36 10.26 8.70
N VAL A 140 14.90 9.78 9.83
CA VAL A 140 15.47 8.44 10.00
C VAL A 140 15.10 7.92 11.39
N ILE A 141 14.56 6.70 11.48
CA ILE A 141 14.41 6.02 12.78
C ILE A 141 15.79 5.54 13.25
N ARG A 142 16.11 5.82 14.50
CA ARG A 142 17.38 5.39 15.12
C ARG A 142 17.11 4.39 16.24
N ASP A 143 18.02 3.45 16.41
CA ASP A 143 18.06 2.57 17.58
C ASP A 143 18.31 3.41 18.84
N GLN A 144 17.49 3.23 19.85
CA GLN A 144 17.54 4.05 21.06
C GLN A 144 18.78 3.82 21.92
N LYS A 145 19.42 2.64 21.81
CA LYS A 145 20.61 2.29 22.60
C LYS A 145 21.90 2.70 21.90
N THR A 146 21.95 2.50 20.59
CA THR A 146 23.18 2.70 19.82
C THR A 146 23.21 4.00 19.04
N GLY A 147 22.07 4.68 18.87
CA GLY A 147 21.91 5.87 18.00
C GLY A 147 22.04 5.58 16.50
N GLN A 148 22.28 4.33 16.11
CA GLN A 148 22.50 3.96 14.71
C GLN A 148 21.18 3.99 13.91
N PRO A 149 21.23 4.39 12.62
CA PRO A 149 20.08 4.32 11.74
C PRO A 149 19.55 2.89 11.61
N MET A 150 18.25 2.71 11.76
CA MET A 150 17.56 1.43 11.55
C MET A 150 17.18 1.23 10.08
N ASN A 151 17.25 -0.01 9.62
CA ASN A 151 16.85 -0.36 8.26
C ASN A 151 15.38 -0.82 8.20
N THR A 152 14.49 -0.10 8.87
CA THR A 152 13.04 -0.35 8.81
C THR A 152 12.30 0.90 8.33
N PRO A 153 11.21 0.76 7.55
CA PRO A 153 10.36 1.89 7.17
C PRO A 153 9.48 2.38 8.32
N ALA A 154 9.07 1.46 9.21
CA ALA A 154 8.26 1.76 10.39
C ALA A 154 8.56 0.78 11.52
N ARG A 155 8.09 1.12 12.72
CA ARG A 155 8.01 0.23 13.89
C ARG A 155 6.96 0.75 14.86
N ILE A 156 6.40 -0.14 15.69
CA ILE A 156 5.49 0.23 16.77
C ILE A 156 6.14 0.05 18.14
N GLY A 157 5.90 0.96 19.04
CA GLY A 157 6.27 0.80 20.45
C GLY A 157 5.25 -0.08 21.18
N HIS A 158 5.62 -1.30 21.56
CA HIS A 158 4.72 -2.25 22.21
C HIS A 158 3.97 -1.68 23.44
N LYS A 159 4.61 -0.83 24.22
CA LYS A 159 3.98 -0.20 25.40
C LYS A 159 3.17 1.03 25.02
N SER A 160 3.72 1.91 24.19
CA SER A 160 3.12 3.20 23.85
C SER A 160 2.04 3.10 22.76
N GLY A 161 2.11 2.11 21.87
CA GLY A 161 1.28 2.07 20.67
C GLY A 161 1.64 3.12 19.61
N ILE A 162 2.67 3.92 19.84
CA ILE A 162 3.13 4.93 18.89
C ILE A 162 3.83 4.23 17.73
N ILE A 163 3.39 4.54 16.50
CA ILE A 163 4.05 4.08 15.28
C ILE A 163 5.08 5.14 14.86
N GLU A 164 6.33 4.73 14.73
CA GLU A 164 7.40 5.55 14.19
C GLU A 164 7.63 5.19 12.73
N THR A 165 7.73 6.18 11.84
CA THR A 165 7.97 5.99 10.41
C THR A 165 9.20 6.78 9.96
N ALA A 166 10.01 6.20 9.04
CA ALA A 166 11.24 6.79 8.51
C ALA A 166 11.02 7.34 7.09
N LYS A 167 11.08 8.65 6.89
CA LYS A 167 10.87 9.31 5.59
C LYS A 167 11.75 8.72 4.48
N VAL A 168 13.06 8.61 4.70
CA VAL A 168 14.02 8.08 3.71
C VAL A 168 13.71 6.67 3.20
N LYS A 169 12.87 5.93 3.92
CA LYS A 169 12.39 4.60 3.53
C LYS A 169 10.96 4.67 3.00
N PHE A 170 10.10 5.39 3.71
CA PHE A 170 8.66 5.45 3.46
C PHE A 170 8.32 6.10 2.12
N ASP A 171 9.06 7.14 1.72
CA ASP A 171 8.90 7.84 0.42
C ASP A 171 9.08 6.92 -0.81
N LYS A 172 9.79 5.81 -0.65
CA LYS A 172 10.05 4.85 -1.74
C LYS A 172 8.85 3.99 -2.10
N TYR A 173 7.83 3.97 -1.24
CA TYR A 173 6.65 3.15 -1.40
C TYR A 173 5.48 3.96 -1.96
N THR A 174 4.60 3.27 -2.70
CA THR A 174 3.33 3.85 -3.14
C THR A 174 2.40 4.08 -1.94
N VAL A 175 1.40 4.94 -2.09
CA VAL A 175 0.40 5.23 -1.05
C VAL A 175 -0.23 3.93 -0.50
N PRO A 176 -0.70 2.97 -1.34
CA PRO A 176 -1.20 1.69 -0.84
C PRO A 176 -0.16 0.88 -0.05
N MET A 177 1.09 0.85 -0.51
CA MET A 177 2.17 0.14 0.18
C MET A 177 2.48 0.74 1.57
N ARG A 178 2.45 2.08 1.69
CA ARG A 178 2.60 2.76 2.98
C ARG A 178 1.50 2.35 3.95
N LEU A 179 0.27 2.24 3.46
CA LEU A 179 -0.86 1.81 4.30
C LEU A 179 -0.68 0.35 4.77
N VAL A 180 -0.20 -0.57 3.93
CA VAL A 180 0.11 -1.96 4.37
C VAL A 180 1.12 -1.94 5.51
N ILE A 181 2.19 -1.13 5.40
CA ILE A 181 3.22 -1.02 6.44
C ILE A 181 2.61 -0.52 7.76
N LEU A 182 1.78 0.52 7.71
CA LEU A 182 1.12 1.05 8.90
C LEU A 182 0.15 0.06 9.54
N LEU A 183 -0.63 -0.65 8.72
CA LEU A 183 -1.55 -1.68 9.19
C LEU A 183 -0.82 -2.87 9.81
N HIS A 184 0.34 -3.26 9.29
CA HIS A 184 1.18 -4.29 9.90
C HIS A 184 1.65 -3.87 11.30
N GLU A 185 2.19 -2.66 11.43
CA GLU A 185 2.63 -2.13 12.74
C GLU A 185 1.46 -1.99 13.72
N PHE A 186 0.33 -1.46 13.27
CA PHE A 186 -0.90 -1.40 14.06
C PHE A 186 -1.33 -2.78 14.55
N SER A 187 -1.25 -3.79 13.69
CA SER A 187 -1.68 -5.16 13.98
C SER A 187 -0.81 -5.87 15.03
N HIS A 188 0.36 -5.38 15.37
CA HIS A 188 1.15 -5.88 16.50
C HIS A 188 0.55 -5.53 17.87
N LYS A 189 -0.39 -4.59 17.92
CA LYS A 189 -1.01 -4.17 19.17
C LYS A 189 -2.53 -4.36 19.16
N TYR A 190 -3.17 -4.15 18.02
CA TYR A 190 -4.62 -4.13 17.89
C TYR A 190 -5.11 -5.34 17.13
N LYS A 191 -5.85 -6.20 17.82
CA LYS A 191 -6.32 -7.48 17.33
C LYS A 191 -7.78 -7.39 16.89
N ASN A 192 -8.08 -7.92 15.72
CA ASN A 192 -9.47 -8.19 15.36
C ASN A 192 -10.00 -9.40 16.15
N PRO A 193 -10.92 -9.21 17.11
CA PRO A 193 -11.38 -10.30 17.97
C PRO A 193 -12.10 -11.42 17.21
N LYS A 194 -12.67 -11.12 16.03
CA LYS A 194 -13.32 -12.13 15.18
C LYS A 194 -12.35 -13.07 14.47
N MET A 195 -11.08 -12.69 14.34
CA MET A 195 -10.10 -13.52 13.67
C MET A 195 -9.35 -14.48 14.60
N GLY A 196 -9.41 -14.27 15.90
CA GLY A 196 -8.75 -15.15 16.87
C GLY A 196 -7.22 -15.22 16.74
N LEU A 197 -6.59 -14.28 16.06
CA LEU A 197 -5.16 -14.29 15.76
C LEU A 197 -4.30 -13.98 16.99
N ASP A 198 -3.15 -14.65 17.07
CA ASP A 198 -2.07 -14.21 17.96
C ASP A 198 -1.25 -13.14 17.26
N ILE A 199 -1.53 -11.87 17.60
CA ILE A 199 -0.86 -10.70 17.02
C ILE A 199 0.52 -10.41 17.61
N THR A 200 0.93 -11.14 18.62
CA THR A 200 2.30 -11.03 19.15
C THR A 200 3.33 -11.60 18.20
N ASN A 201 2.88 -12.45 17.27
CA ASN A 201 3.73 -12.99 16.21
C ASN A 201 3.50 -12.25 14.88
N GLU A 202 4.52 -12.26 14.06
CA GLU A 202 4.58 -11.58 12.76
C GLU A 202 3.48 -12.05 11.79
N ILE A 203 3.13 -13.35 11.82
CA ILE A 203 2.12 -13.92 10.92
C ILE A 203 0.73 -13.40 11.27
N GLY A 204 0.43 -13.30 12.56
CA GLY A 204 -0.84 -12.74 13.02
C GLY A 204 -0.99 -11.27 12.60
N ALA A 205 0.07 -10.48 12.76
CA ALA A 205 0.10 -9.09 12.32
C ALA A 205 -0.07 -8.96 10.80
N ASP A 206 0.64 -9.78 10.01
CA ASP A 206 0.52 -9.80 8.55
C ASP A 206 -0.93 -10.09 8.10
N ILE A 207 -1.56 -11.11 8.69
CA ILE A 207 -2.91 -11.55 8.30
C ILE A 207 -3.97 -10.53 8.72
N ASN A 208 -3.85 -9.94 9.91
CA ASN A 208 -4.78 -8.88 10.34
C ASN A 208 -4.67 -7.63 9.45
N ALA A 209 -3.44 -7.22 9.12
CA ALA A 209 -3.21 -6.12 8.17
C ALA A 209 -3.83 -6.41 6.80
N LEU A 210 -3.65 -7.63 6.29
CA LEU A 210 -4.24 -8.06 5.01
C LEU A 210 -5.76 -8.08 5.03
N TYR A 211 -6.38 -8.55 6.11
CA TYR A 211 -7.83 -8.57 6.25
C TYR A 211 -8.42 -7.17 6.07
N ILE A 212 -7.86 -6.19 6.79
CA ILE A 212 -8.30 -4.80 6.70
C ILE A 212 -8.02 -4.24 5.30
N TYR A 213 -6.80 -4.40 4.81
CA TYR A 213 -6.33 -3.84 3.55
C TYR A 213 -7.11 -4.34 2.34
N LEU A 214 -7.26 -5.65 2.21
CA LEU A 214 -8.02 -6.29 1.12
C LEU A 214 -9.51 -5.98 1.24
N GLY A 215 -10.04 -5.97 2.46
CA GLY A 215 -11.43 -5.64 2.73
C GLY A 215 -11.83 -4.25 2.26
N LEU A 216 -10.94 -3.28 2.37
CA LEU A 216 -11.12 -1.94 1.84
C LEU A 216 -11.08 -1.86 0.30
N GLY A 217 -10.71 -2.96 -0.38
CA GLY A 217 -10.64 -3.04 -1.84
C GLY A 217 -9.27 -2.70 -2.43
N PHE A 218 -8.23 -2.58 -1.62
CA PHE A 218 -6.87 -2.37 -2.12
C PHE A 218 -6.32 -3.60 -2.87
N SER A 219 -5.34 -3.37 -3.73
CA SER A 219 -4.75 -4.40 -4.57
C SER A 219 -3.85 -5.36 -3.79
N LYS A 220 -4.11 -6.67 -3.90
CA LYS A 220 -3.22 -7.71 -3.37
C LYS A 220 -1.78 -7.61 -3.86
N ILE A 221 -1.57 -7.08 -5.08
CA ILE A 221 -0.23 -6.97 -5.67
C ILE A 221 0.63 -6.01 -4.84
N ASP A 222 0.07 -4.88 -4.41
CA ASP A 222 0.81 -3.92 -3.59
C ASP A 222 1.15 -4.51 -2.22
N ALA A 223 0.23 -5.27 -1.61
CA ALA A 223 0.49 -6.00 -0.37
C ALA A 223 1.61 -7.05 -0.54
N ILE A 224 1.54 -7.89 -1.57
CA ILE A 224 2.57 -8.89 -1.87
C ILE A 224 3.93 -8.21 -2.07
N CYS A 225 3.98 -7.09 -2.80
CA CYS A 225 5.22 -6.33 -3.00
C CYS A 225 5.81 -5.81 -1.68
N VAL A 226 4.97 -5.32 -0.76
CA VAL A 226 5.44 -4.90 0.57
C VAL A 226 5.99 -6.08 1.36
N PHE A 227 5.24 -7.17 1.47
CA PHE A 227 5.71 -8.34 2.21
C PHE A 227 7.01 -8.90 1.64
N ALA A 228 7.11 -9.03 0.31
CA ALA A 228 8.32 -9.54 -0.34
C ALA A 228 9.54 -8.63 -0.17
N ASN A 229 9.37 -7.31 -0.29
CA ASN A 229 10.50 -6.38 -0.38
C ASN A 229 10.84 -5.67 0.94
N VAL A 230 9.91 -5.63 1.90
CA VAL A 230 10.11 -4.96 3.19
C VAL A 230 10.31 -5.95 4.31
N PHE A 231 9.30 -6.78 4.58
CA PHE A 231 9.26 -7.63 5.77
C PHE A 231 9.99 -8.97 5.60
N LEU A 232 9.95 -9.55 4.39
CA LEU A 232 10.46 -10.89 4.12
C LEU A 232 11.68 -10.91 3.18
N LYS A 233 12.39 -9.81 3.09
CA LYS A 233 13.53 -9.64 2.18
C LYS A 233 14.62 -10.69 2.39
N ALA A 234 14.87 -11.11 3.63
CA ALA A 234 15.80 -12.20 3.91
C ALA A 234 15.13 -13.55 3.64
N GLN A 235 15.74 -14.40 2.82
CA GLN A 235 15.22 -15.73 2.47
C GLN A 235 15.52 -16.76 3.56
N THR A 236 14.99 -16.52 4.76
CA THR A 236 15.02 -17.49 5.86
C THR A 236 13.86 -18.49 5.75
N LYS A 237 13.99 -19.67 6.37
CA LYS A 237 12.89 -20.65 6.43
C LYS A 237 11.63 -20.05 7.03
N GLY A 238 11.75 -19.19 8.06
CA GLY A 238 10.62 -18.51 8.69
C GLY A 238 9.94 -17.53 7.73
N ASN A 239 10.69 -16.74 6.96
CA ASN A 239 10.14 -15.80 6.01
C ASN A 239 9.47 -16.49 4.81
N ILE A 240 10.02 -17.62 4.36
CA ILE A 240 9.39 -18.44 3.31
C ILE A 240 8.03 -18.97 3.80
N GLU A 241 7.97 -19.48 5.03
CA GLU A 241 6.71 -19.96 5.63
C GLU A 241 5.69 -18.82 5.83
N ARG A 242 6.13 -17.64 6.28
CA ARG A 242 5.28 -16.43 6.35
C ARG A 242 4.69 -16.09 4.99
N MET A 243 5.53 -16.03 3.94
CA MET A 243 5.04 -15.71 2.59
C MET A 243 4.04 -16.75 2.11
N ARG A 244 4.27 -18.05 2.36
CA ARG A 244 3.33 -19.11 2.01
C ARG A 244 1.97 -18.89 2.68
N LYS A 245 1.93 -18.57 3.96
CA LYS A 245 0.69 -18.27 4.70
C LYS A 245 -0.01 -17.01 4.20
N ILE A 246 0.74 -15.97 3.85
CA ILE A 246 0.22 -14.74 3.24
C ILE A 246 -0.46 -15.06 1.91
N MET A 247 0.19 -15.84 1.04
CA MET A 247 -0.37 -16.21 -0.27
C MET A 247 -1.62 -17.09 -0.13
N ASP A 248 -1.60 -18.07 0.77
CA ASP A 248 -2.76 -18.90 1.10
C ASP A 248 -3.93 -18.06 1.62
N TYR A 249 -3.64 -17.12 2.51
CA TYR A 249 -4.65 -16.21 3.05
C TYR A 249 -5.29 -15.33 1.96
N ILE A 250 -4.47 -14.74 1.08
CA ILE A 250 -4.97 -13.91 -0.04
C ILE A 250 -5.89 -14.74 -0.94
N GLN A 251 -5.50 -15.97 -1.26
CA GLN A 251 -6.32 -16.85 -2.09
C GLN A 251 -7.67 -17.18 -1.42
N LYS A 252 -7.68 -17.51 -0.15
CA LYS A 252 -8.90 -17.77 0.62
C LYS A 252 -9.79 -16.54 0.72
N PHE A 253 -9.18 -15.35 0.92
CA PHE A 253 -9.91 -14.11 0.96
C PHE A 253 -10.63 -13.83 -0.37
N GLU A 254 -9.96 -14.03 -1.50
CA GLU A 254 -10.54 -13.86 -2.84
C GLU A 254 -11.65 -14.88 -3.14
N ASN A 255 -11.57 -16.07 -2.57
CA ASN A 255 -12.61 -17.08 -2.65
C ASN A 255 -13.82 -16.79 -1.75
N GLY A 256 -13.78 -15.73 -0.95
CA GLY A 256 -14.91 -15.31 -0.10
C GLY A 256 -15.00 -16.06 1.22
N GLU A 257 -13.93 -16.72 1.66
CA GLU A 257 -13.93 -17.49 2.93
C GLU A 257 -13.98 -16.58 4.16
N PHE A 258 -13.46 -15.35 4.07
CA PHE A 258 -13.38 -14.41 5.19
C PHE A 258 -14.31 -13.21 5.05
N ALA A 259 -14.68 -12.85 3.83
CA ALA A 259 -15.56 -11.72 3.55
C ALA A 259 -16.28 -11.93 2.21
N LYS A 260 -17.57 -11.57 2.15
CA LYS A 260 -18.32 -11.59 0.89
C LYS A 260 -18.03 -10.32 0.09
N ARG A 261 -17.97 -10.43 -1.23
CA ARG A 261 -17.93 -9.28 -2.14
C ARG A 261 -19.25 -8.51 -2.06
N ASN A 262 -19.13 -7.19 -2.05
CA ASN A 262 -20.28 -6.28 -2.20
C ASN A 262 -20.58 -6.05 -3.67
#